data_7ad9756e2816478fec86e03070d8036a
#
_entry.id   7ad9756e2816478fec86e03070d8036a
#
_cell.length_a   1.000
_cell.length_b   1.000
_cell.length_c   1.000
_cell.angle_alpha   90.00
_cell.angle_beta   90.00
_cell.angle_gamma   90.00
#
_symmetry.space_group_name_H-M   'P 1'
#
loop_
_entity.id
_entity.type
_entity.pdbx_description
1 polymer ?
#
loop_
_entity_poly.entity_id
_entity_poly.type
_entity_poly.pdbx_seq_one_letter_code
_entity_poly.pdbx_strand_id
1 'polypeptide(L)'
;MFRYFSLLFFRQTVQRALPIRILWVGKKRSQGAQLVFDEYFEKIKLYCTVNEVQIRSNPKNSRDWKVQVEDEDNAVMNLIRPNDWVVLLDERGRDLGSEEMADLLGDAGNTGASGLSFCIGGPYGHGQRLRERANLCIKLSSMVFNHQIALLVLVEQLYRSWTILKGQKYHH
;
A
#
# COMPACT_ATOMS: atom_id res chain seq x y z
N MET A 1 -39.47 0.08 9.87
CA MET A 1 -38.64 0.18 11.07
C MET A 1 -37.70 -1.01 11.29
N PHE A 2 -37.59 -1.99 10.38
CA PHE A 2 -36.78 -3.21 10.53
C PHE A 2 -35.60 -3.36 9.53
N ARG A 3 -35.24 -2.30 8.79
CA ARG A 3 -34.16 -2.37 7.76
C ARG A 3 -32.81 -1.81 8.17
N TYR A 4 -32.69 -1.16 9.32
CA TYR A 4 -31.42 -0.56 9.79
C TYR A 4 -30.63 -1.44 10.77
N PHE A 5 -31.22 -2.50 11.31
CA PHE A 5 -30.52 -3.39 12.26
C PHE A 5 -29.71 -4.49 11.61
N SER A 6 -29.90 -4.76 10.32
CA SER A 6 -29.23 -5.84 9.59
C SER A 6 -27.82 -5.48 9.10
N LEU A 7 -27.51 -4.18 8.95
CA LEU A 7 -26.21 -3.73 8.44
C LEU A 7 -25.10 -3.66 9.50
N LEU A 8 -25.48 -3.55 10.78
CA LEU A 8 -24.52 -3.51 11.89
C LEU A 8 -24.05 -4.90 12.36
N PHE A 9 -24.81 -5.94 12.09
CA PHE A 9 -24.46 -7.31 12.50
C PHE A 9 -23.54 -8.03 11.50
N PHE A 10 -23.43 -7.56 10.25
CA PHE A 10 -22.59 -8.18 9.22
C PHE A 10 -21.11 -7.75 9.28
N ARG A 11 -20.74 -6.75 10.10
CA ARG A 11 -19.34 -6.32 10.29
C ARG A 11 -18.52 -7.21 11.25
N GLN A 12 -19.10 -8.26 11.82
CA GLN A 12 -18.40 -9.18 12.73
C GLN A 12 -18.02 -10.52 12.12
N THR A 13 -18.11 -10.71 10.81
CA THR A 13 -17.40 -11.84 10.20
C THR A 13 -15.92 -11.58 10.37
N VAL A 14 -15.21 -12.52 10.98
CA VAL A 14 -13.76 -12.51 11.16
C VAL A 14 -13.13 -12.29 9.80
N GLN A 15 -12.85 -11.03 9.49
CA GLN A 15 -12.16 -10.66 8.24
C GLN A 15 -10.76 -11.25 8.33
N ARG A 16 -10.44 -12.12 7.41
CA ARG A 16 -9.10 -12.70 7.30
C ARG A 16 -8.12 -11.59 6.95
N ALA A 17 -7.26 -11.22 7.90
CA ALA A 17 -6.18 -10.28 7.67
C ALA A 17 -5.22 -10.87 6.63
N LEU A 18 -5.16 -10.26 5.45
CA LEU A 18 -4.16 -10.64 4.46
C LEU A 18 -2.77 -10.12 4.83
N PRO A 19 -1.70 -10.86 4.54
CA PRO A 19 -0.35 -10.32 4.66
C PRO A 19 -0.18 -9.13 3.72
N ILE A 20 0.48 -8.08 4.22
CA ILE A 20 0.77 -6.85 3.49
C ILE A 20 2.24 -6.85 3.06
N ARG A 21 2.49 -6.46 1.82
CA ARG A 21 3.82 -6.20 1.30
C ARG A 21 3.89 -4.76 0.79
N ILE A 22 4.95 -4.06 1.17
CA ILE A 22 5.25 -2.71 0.69
C ILE A 22 6.48 -2.81 -0.22
N LEU A 23 6.26 -2.62 -1.51
CA LEU A 23 7.29 -2.65 -2.55
C LEU A 23 7.56 -1.21 -2.99
N TRP A 24 8.77 -0.71 -2.78
CA TRP A 24 9.06 0.67 -3.12
C TRP A 24 10.39 0.84 -3.83
N VAL A 25 10.40 1.71 -4.82
CA VAL A 25 11.58 2.04 -5.62
C VAL A 25 12.19 3.35 -5.09
N GLY A 26 13.44 3.30 -4.70
CA GLY A 26 14.12 4.50 -4.23
C GLY A 26 15.43 4.24 -3.50
N LYS A 27 16.01 5.33 -3.03
CA LYS A 27 17.22 5.32 -2.21
C LYS A 27 16.86 5.03 -0.75
N LYS A 28 17.85 4.60 0.02
CA LYS A 28 17.72 4.39 1.46
C LYS A 28 17.14 5.64 2.15
N ARG A 29 16.23 5.45 3.09
CA ARG A 29 15.63 6.52 3.88
C ARG A 29 16.66 7.23 4.76
N SER A 30 16.40 8.50 5.08
CA SER A 30 17.11 9.22 6.13
C SER A 30 16.87 8.57 7.50
N GLN A 31 17.75 8.81 8.45
CA GLN A 31 17.63 8.24 9.80
C GLN A 31 16.31 8.63 10.47
N GLY A 32 15.89 9.89 10.35
CA GLY A 32 14.62 10.35 10.92
C GLY A 32 13.41 9.68 10.30
N ALA A 33 13.39 9.55 8.97
CA ALA A 33 12.31 8.84 8.27
C ALA A 33 12.29 7.35 8.64
N GLN A 34 13.45 6.72 8.80
CA GLN A 34 13.53 5.32 9.22
C GLN A 34 12.93 5.10 10.61
N LEU A 35 13.23 5.96 11.58
CA LEU A 35 12.70 5.84 12.94
C LEU A 35 11.16 5.93 12.96
N VAL A 36 10.58 6.89 12.24
CA VAL A 36 9.12 7.04 12.16
C VAL A 36 8.49 5.87 11.41
N PHE A 37 9.10 5.43 10.32
CA PHE A 37 8.63 4.26 9.58
C PHE A 37 8.59 3.02 10.48
N ASP A 38 9.67 2.73 11.19
CA ASP A 38 9.79 1.55 12.06
C ASP A 38 8.72 1.58 13.15
N GLU A 39 8.43 2.75 13.74
CA GLU A 39 7.38 2.88 14.75
C GLU A 39 6.02 2.39 14.24
N TYR A 40 5.57 2.87 13.08
CA TYR A 40 4.29 2.45 12.49
C TYR A 40 4.33 1.03 11.95
N PHE A 41 5.46 0.63 11.39
CA PHE A 41 5.64 -0.72 10.87
C PHE A 41 5.50 -1.78 11.96
N GLU A 42 6.09 -1.56 13.14
CA GLU A 42 5.91 -2.45 14.30
C GLU A 42 4.47 -2.44 14.82
N LYS A 43 3.78 -1.30 14.80
CA LYS A 43 2.36 -1.23 15.15
C LYS A 43 1.48 -2.05 14.20
N ILE A 44 1.75 -2.04 12.89
CA ILE A 44 0.99 -2.85 11.92
C ILE A 44 1.17 -4.34 12.18
N LYS A 45 2.34 -4.79 12.61
CA LYS A 45 2.60 -6.21 12.93
C LYS A 45 1.68 -6.79 14.01
N LEU A 46 1.07 -5.94 14.82
CA LEU A 46 0.08 -6.38 15.82
C LEU A 46 -1.23 -6.87 15.18
N TYR A 47 -1.48 -6.53 13.93
CA TYR A 47 -2.73 -6.84 13.22
C TYR A 47 -2.56 -7.85 12.10
N CYS A 48 -1.45 -7.79 11.38
CA CYS A 48 -1.18 -8.67 10.24
C CYS A 48 0.32 -8.86 10.00
N THR A 49 0.64 -9.87 9.20
CA THR A 49 2.00 -9.99 8.67
C THR A 49 2.27 -8.85 7.69
N VAL A 50 3.32 -8.09 7.91
CA VAL A 50 3.76 -7.01 7.02
C VAL A 50 5.23 -7.16 6.68
N ASN A 51 5.57 -6.97 5.41
CA ASN A 51 6.93 -7.02 4.89
C ASN A 51 7.19 -5.82 3.99
N GLU A 52 8.44 -5.38 3.98
CA GLU A 52 8.93 -4.29 3.15
C GLU A 52 10.02 -4.80 2.23
N VAL A 53 10.01 -4.37 0.98
CA VAL A 53 11.08 -4.63 0.02
C VAL A 53 11.45 -3.33 -0.70
N GLN A 54 12.69 -2.91 -0.51
CA GLN A 54 13.28 -1.81 -1.26
C GLN A 54 13.79 -2.31 -2.62
N ILE A 55 13.41 -1.62 -3.67
CA ILE A 55 13.94 -1.84 -5.01
C ILE A 55 14.87 -0.67 -5.35
N ARG A 56 16.08 -1.00 -5.82
CA ARG A 56 17.03 0.02 -6.23
C ARG A 56 16.48 0.82 -7.40
N SER A 57 16.49 2.15 -7.29
CA SER A 57 16.19 3.02 -8.42
C SER A 57 17.28 2.91 -9.49
N ASN A 58 16.85 2.92 -10.75
CA ASN A 58 17.73 2.78 -11.93
C ASN A 58 18.74 1.63 -11.80
N PRO A 59 18.28 0.37 -11.69
CA PRO A 59 19.12 -0.76 -11.32
C PRO A 59 20.24 -1.03 -12.34
N LYS A 60 20.03 -0.66 -13.60
CA LYS A 60 21.01 -0.85 -14.69
C LYS A 60 21.75 0.43 -15.08
N ASN A 61 21.59 1.51 -14.31
CA ASN A 61 22.23 2.82 -14.58
C ASN A 61 21.96 3.36 -15.99
N SER A 62 20.73 3.20 -16.48
CA SER A 62 20.32 3.73 -17.78
C SER A 62 20.35 5.28 -17.78
N ARG A 63 20.74 5.86 -18.92
CA ARG A 63 20.64 7.30 -19.17
C ARG A 63 19.26 7.69 -19.70
N ASP A 64 18.53 6.74 -20.27
CA ASP A 64 17.16 6.94 -20.76
C ASP A 64 16.18 6.67 -19.62
N TRP A 65 15.39 7.66 -19.25
CA TRP A 65 14.39 7.54 -18.18
C TRP A 65 13.30 6.50 -18.51
N LYS A 66 12.95 6.26 -19.77
CA LYS A 66 11.98 5.25 -20.17
C LYS A 66 12.50 3.84 -19.88
N VAL A 67 13.76 3.61 -20.23
CA VAL A 67 14.45 2.34 -19.93
C VAL A 67 14.58 2.17 -18.42
N GLN A 68 14.89 3.25 -17.68
CA GLN A 68 14.92 3.20 -16.21
C GLN A 68 13.58 2.75 -15.64
N VAL A 69 12.47 3.36 -16.08
CA VAL A 69 11.11 2.99 -15.62
C VAL A 69 10.80 1.53 -15.94
N GLU A 70 11.17 1.06 -17.13
CA GLU A 70 10.96 -0.33 -17.52
C GLU A 70 11.77 -1.32 -16.66
N ASP A 71 13.01 -0.99 -16.36
CA ASP A 71 13.87 -1.82 -15.49
C ASP A 71 13.34 -1.87 -14.05
N GLU A 72 12.90 -0.73 -13.52
CA GLU A 72 12.26 -0.64 -12.20
C GLU A 72 10.94 -1.43 -12.17
N ASP A 73 10.11 -1.29 -13.20
CA ASP A 73 8.85 -2.00 -13.37
C ASP A 73 9.06 -3.53 -13.37
N ASN A 74 10.03 -3.99 -14.16
CA ASN A 74 10.40 -5.41 -14.20
C ASN A 74 10.86 -5.93 -12.83
N ALA A 75 11.64 -5.15 -12.09
CA ALA A 75 12.09 -5.53 -10.75
C ALA A 75 10.92 -5.66 -9.77
N VAL A 76 9.94 -4.75 -9.80
CA VAL A 76 8.72 -4.84 -8.99
C VAL A 76 7.86 -6.02 -9.41
N MET A 77 7.64 -6.21 -10.71
CA MET A 77 6.82 -7.31 -11.25
C MET A 77 7.35 -8.69 -10.85
N ASN A 78 8.67 -8.87 -10.78
CA ASN A 78 9.29 -10.13 -10.34
C ASN A 78 9.03 -10.46 -8.86
N LEU A 79 8.63 -9.46 -8.05
CA LEU A 79 8.31 -9.63 -6.65
C LEU A 79 6.81 -9.86 -6.39
N ILE A 80 5.96 -9.44 -7.32
CA ILE A 80 4.50 -9.63 -7.22
C ILE A 80 4.16 -11.10 -7.44
N ARG A 81 3.33 -11.63 -6.55
CA ARG A 81 2.82 -13.01 -6.67
C ARG A 81 1.55 -13.03 -7.53
N PRO A 82 1.26 -14.15 -8.22
CA PRO A 82 0.07 -14.25 -9.08
C PRO A 82 -1.25 -13.90 -8.38
N ASN A 83 -1.41 -14.30 -7.12
CA ASN A 83 -2.63 -14.09 -6.34
C ASN A 83 -2.56 -12.87 -5.42
N ASP A 84 -1.63 -11.96 -5.62
CA ASP A 84 -1.60 -10.69 -4.88
C ASP A 84 -2.67 -9.74 -5.43
N TRP A 85 -3.35 -9.05 -4.51
CA TRP A 85 -4.11 -7.85 -4.82
C TRP A 85 -3.13 -6.67 -4.83
N VAL A 86 -2.93 -6.08 -6.00
CA VAL A 86 -1.90 -5.06 -6.23
C VAL A 86 -2.51 -3.67 -6.23
N VAL A 87 -2.01 -2.83 -5.35
CA VAL A 87 -2.40 -1.42 -5.20
C VAL A 87 -1.21 -0.54 -5.55
N LEU A 88 -1.34 0.26 -6.61
CA LEU A 88 -0.34 1.27 -6.96
C LEU A 88 -0.64 2.59 -6.24
N LEU A 89 0.41 3.21 -5.74
CA LEU A 89 0.37 4.59 -5.28
C LEU A 89 0.91 5.50 -6.38
N ASP A 90 0.04 6.34 -6.91
CA ASP A 90 0.35 7.25 -8.02
C ASP A 90 -0.45 8.55 -7.87
N GLU A 91 0.14 9.67 -8.23
CA GLU A 91 -0.52 11.00 -8.15
C GLU A 91 -1.81 11.10 -8.96
N ARG A 92 -1.95 10.27 -9.98
CA ARG A 92 -3.14 10.18 -10.86
C ARG A 92 -4.13 9.09 -10.41
N GLY A 93 -3.88 8.46 -9.28
CA GLY A 93 -4.77 7.46 -8.72
C GLY A 93 -6.08 8.05 -8.18
N ARG A 94 -7.01 7.17 -7.82
CA ARG A 94 -8.25 7.54 -7.16
C ARG A 94 -7.97 8.16 -5.79
N ASP A 95 -8.69 9.22 -5.45
CA ASP A 95 -8.75 9.72 -4.07
C ASP A 95 -9.33 8.67 -3.14
N LEU A 96 -8.72 8.52 -1.98
CA LEU A 96 -9.13 7.57 -0.97
C LEU A 96 -9.00 8.19 0.42
N GLY A 97 -10.12 8.25 1.14
CA GLY A 97 -10.11 8.66 2.54
C GLY A 97 -9.63 7.54 3.47
N SER A 98 -9.34 7.88 4.73
CA SER A 98 -8.84 6.90 5.71
C SER A 98 -9.83 5.76 5.99
N GLU A 99 -11.14 6.06 6.01
CA GLU A 99 -12.19 5.04 6.19
C GLU A 99 -12.29 4.11 4.96
N GLU A 100 -12.19 4.66 3.75
CA GLU A 100 -12.16 3.88 2.50
C GLU A 100 -10.91 3.00 2.43
N MET A 101 -9.76 3.46 2.95
CA MET A 101 -8.55 2.65 3.06
C MET A 101 -8.76 1.49 4.04
N ALA A 102 -9.48 1.72 5.14
CA ALA A 102 -9.86 0.66 6.07
C ALA A 102 -10.80 -0.37 5.41
N ASP A 103 -11.79 0.09 4.66
CA ASP A 103 -12.69 -0.79 3.90
C ASP A 103 -11.90 -1.63 2.87
N LEU A 104 -10.95 -1.03 2.16
CA LEU A 104 -10.07 -1.75 1.23
C LEU A 104 -9.31 -2.89 1.92
N LEU A 105 -8.72 -2.63 3.09
CA LEU A 105 -8.02 -3.66 3.87
C LEU A 105 -8.98 -4.75 4.38
N GLY A 106 -10.15 -4.36 4.83
CA GLY A 106 -11.18 -5.28 5.29
C GLY A 106 -11.73 -6.18 4.18
N ASP A 107 -12.01 -5.61 3.04
CA ASP A 107 -12.62 -6.31 1.90
C ASP A 107 -11.62 -7.17 1.13
N ALA A 108 -10.34 -6.85 1.20
CA ALA A 108 -9.29 -7.59 0.49
C ALA A 108 -9.32 -9.10 0.80
N GLY A 109 -9.62 -9.48 2.04
CA GLY A 109 -9.76 -10.88 2.44
C GLY A 109 -10.88 -11.63 1.72
N ASN A 110 -11.86 -10.92 1.16
CA ASN A 110 -13.01 -11.48 0.43
C ASN A 110 -12.76 -11.59 -1.09
N THR A 111 -11.64 -11.08 -1.59
CA THR A 111 -11.32 -11.08 -3.03
C THR A 111 -10.77 -12.41 -3.55
N GLY A 112 -10.44 -13.35 -2.66
CA GLY A 112 -9.71 -14.58 -3.00
C GLY A 112 -8.20 -14.35 -3.11
N ALA A 113 -7.70 -13.14 -2.88
CA ALA A 113 -6.28 -12.83 -2.88
C ALA A 113 -5.54 -13.51 -1.72
N SER A 114 -4.24 -13.77 -1.93
CA SER A 114 -3.35 -14.35 -0.93
C SER A 114 -2.58 -13.28 -0.12
N GLY A 115 -2.53 -12.06 -0.61
CA GLY A 115 -1.85 -10.94 0.03
C GLY A 115 -2.17 -9.61 -0.66
N LEU A 116 -1.83 -8.51 0.01
CA LEU A 116 -1.91 -7.15 -0.50
C LEU A 116 -0.50 -6.63 -0.79
N SER A 117 -0.27 -6.17 -2.01
CA SER A 117 1.00 -5.55 -2.39
C SER A 117 0.77 -4.07 -2.72
N PHE A 118 1.29 -3.18 -1.89
CA PHE A 118 1.32 -1.74 -2.13
C PHE A 118 2.62 -1.38 -2.82
N CYS A 119 2.54 -0.70 -3.96
CA CYS A 119 3.70 -0.35 -4.77
C CYS A 119 3.89 1.17 -4.84
N ILE A 120 5.07 1.65 -4.45
CA ILE A 120 5.50 3.03 -4.59
C ILE A 120 6.58 3.09 -5.66
N GLY A 121 6.36 3.87 -6.72
CA GLY A 121 7.28 4.01 -7.85
C GLY A 121 8.47 4.91 -7.55
N GLY A 122 9.44 4.87 -8.46
CA GLY A 122 10.60 5.74 -8.46
C GLY A 122 10.27 7.16 -8.97
N PRO A 123 11.31 7.96 -9.31
CA PRO A 123 11.15 9.37 -9.69
C PRO A 123 10.23 9.61 -10.89
N TYR A 124 10.13 8.63 -11.77
CA TYR A 124 9.33 8.71 -13.00
C TYR A 124 8.04 7.90 -12.94
N GLY A 125 7.64 7.45 -11.74
CA GLY A 125 6.43 6.67 -11.52
C GLY A 125 6.53 5.21 -11.90
N HIS A 126 5.39 4.61 -12.17
CA HIS A 126 5.26 3.18 -12.53
C HIS A 126 5.26 2.99 -14.05
N GLY A 127 5.80 1.85 -14.50
CA GLY A 127 5.76 1.43 -15.89
C GLY A 127 4.41 0.83 -16.30
N GLN A 128 4.28 0.57 -17.59
CA GLN A 128 3.03 0.12 -18.19
C GLN A 128 2.62 -1.28 -17.68
N ARG A 129 3.55 -2.22 -17.60
CA ARG A 129 3.25 -3.60 -17.17
C ARG A 129 2.69 -3.67 -15.77
N LEU A 130 3.26 -2.89 -14.86
CA LEU A 130 2.78 -2.82 -13.47
C LEU A 130 1.41 -2.14 -13.39
N ARG A 131 1.17 -1.09 -14.20
CA ARG A 131 -0.14 -0.45 -14.31
C ARG A 131 -1.21 -1.41 -14.83
N GLU A 132 -0.90 -2.23 -15.82
CA GLU A 132 -1.80 -3.25 -16.36
C GLU A 132 -2.05 -4.38 -15.35
N ARG A 133 -1.05 -4.74 -14.53
CA ARG A 133 -1.17 -5.76 -13.50
C ARG A 133 -1.98 -5.31 -12.29
N ALA A 134 -1.98 -4.02 -11.98
CA ALA A 134 -2.59 -3.49 -10.78
C ALA A 134 -4.11 -3.70 -10.74
N ASN A 135 -4.61 -4.02 -9.55
CA ASN A 135 -6.04 -4.12 -9.29
C ASN A 135 -6.64 -2.76 -8.94
N LEU A 136 -5.82 -1.87 -8.36
CA LEU A 136 -6.25 -0.53 -7.96
C LEU A 136 -5.07 0.43 -8.04
N CYS A 137 -5.37 1.69 -8.39
CA CYS A 137 -4.43 2.80 -8.35
C CYS A 137 -5.03 3.90 -7.47
N ILE A 138 -4.32 4.28 -6.42
CA ILE A 138 -4.75 5.29 -5.44
C ILE A 138 -3.71 6.39 -5.31
N LYS A 139 -4.17 7.58 -4.88
CA LYS A 139 -3.27 8.67 -4.46
C LYS A 139 -3.40 8.91 -2.96
N LEU A 140 -2.29 9.19 -2.32
CA LEU A 140 -2.24 9.51 -0.88
C LEU A 140 -2.59 10.97 -0.60
N SER A 141 -2.43 11.84 -1.58
CA SER A 141 -2.68 13.28 -1.49
C SER A 141 -2.84 13.87 -2.89
N SER A 142 -3.46 15.03 -2.96
CA SER A 142 -3.41 15.87 -4.17
C SER A 142 -2.06 16.57 -4.36
N MET A 143 -1.21 16.58 -3.34
CA MET A 143 0.18 17.02 -3.44
C MET A 143 1.10 15.84 -3.76
N VAL A 144 2.16 16.11 -4.53
CA VAL A 144 3.18 15.11 -4.86
C VAL A 144 4.13 14.94 -3.67
N PHE A 145 4.34 13.69 -3.25
CA PHE A 145 5.29 13.34 -2.21
C PHE A 145 6.54 12.70 -2.80
N ASN A 146 7.70 12.95 -2.21
CA ASN A 146 8.84 12.08 -2.45
C ASN A 146 8.58 10.68 -1.83
N HIS A 147 9.36 9.69 -2.22
CA HIS A 147 9.15 8.30 -1.80
C HIS A 147 9.23 8.10 -0.27
N GLN A 148 10.07 8.85 0.45
CA GLN A 148 10.17 8.73 1.91
C GLN A 148 8.87 9.18 2.59
N ILE A 149 8.36 10.34 2.19
CA ILE A 149 7.10 10.88 2.74
C ILE A 149 5.92 9.99 2.34
N ALA A 150 5.87 9.53 1.09
CA ALA A 150 4.85 8.60 0.64
C ALA A 150 4.83 7.30 1.49
N LEU A 151 6.01 6.75 1.81
CA LEU A 151 6.14 5.59 2.69
C LEU A 151 5.61 5.87 4.11
N LEU A 152 5.96 7.01 4.69
CA LEU A 152 5.49 7.37 6.04
C LEU A 152 3.99 7.56 6.08
N VAL A 153 3.42 8.25 5.08
CA VAL A 153 1.96 8.41 4.97
C VAL A 153 1.29 7.06 4.80
N LEU A 154 1.82 6.19 3.96
CA LEU A 154 1.27 4.86 3.74
C LEU A 154 1.24 4.03 5.02
N VAL A 155 2.37 3.91 5.73
CA VAL A 155 2.41 3.06 6.95
C VAL A 155 1.55 3.63 8.07
N GLU A 156 1.48 4.94 8.22
CA GLU A 156 0.56 5.57 9.17
C GLU A 156 -0.90 5.25 8.80
N GLN A 157 -1.29 5.37 7.52
CA GLN A 157 -2.65 5.10 7.07
C GLN A 157 -3.00 3.60 7.13
N LEU A 158 -2.06 2.70 6.92
CA LEU A 158 -2.27 1.25 7.13
C LEU A 158 -2.53 0.94 8.60
N TYR A 159 -1.76 1.54 9.52
CA TYR A 159 -2.01 1.41 10.95
C TYR A 159 -3.37 1.99 11.34
N ARG A 160 -3.69 3.21 10.90
CA ARG A 160 -4.98 3.86 11.12
C ARG A 160 -6.14 3.00 10.62
N SER A 161 -6.02 2.42 9.45
CA SER A 161 -7.04 1.53 8.88
C SER A 161 -7.31 0.33 9.77
N TRP A 162 -6.29 -0.30 10.32
CA TRP A 162 -6.47 -1.40 11.28
C TRP A 162 -7.14 -0.93 12.56
N THR A 163 -6.82 0.25 13.09
CA THR A 163 -7.49 0.79 14.27
C THR A 163 -8.98 1.06 14.01
N ILE A 164 -9.33 1.55 12.81
CA ILE A 164 -10.73 1.73 12.38
C ILE A 164 -11.44 0.37 12.34
N LEU A 165 -10.87 -0.63 11.68
CA LEU A 165 -11.45 -1.98 11.56
C LEU A 165 -11.65 -2.65 12.91
N LYS A 166 -10.82 -2.34 13.91
CA LYS A 166 -10.90 -2.87 15.27
C LYS A 166 -11.71 -1.99 16.23
N GLY A 167 -12.25 -0.87 15.79
CA GLY A 167 -13.01 0.06 16.63
C GLY A 167 -12.17 0.73 17.73
N GLN A 168 -10.89 0.93 17.50
CA GLN A 168 -9.96 1.55 18.45
C GLN A 168 -9.93 3.06 18.30
N LYS A 169 -9.63 3.77 19.41
CA LYS A 169 -9.66 5.25 19.49
C LYS A 169 -8.42 5.95 18.88
N TYR A 170 -7.93 5.53 17.74
CA TYR A 170 -6.83 6.23 17.07
C TYR A 170 -7.33 7.22 16.02
N HIS A 171 -8.38 6.86 15.31
CA HIS A 171 -8.93 7.70 14.25
C HIS A 171 -9.75 8.88 14.81
N HIS A 172 -10.49 8.68 15.87
CA HIS A 172 -11.21 9.72 16.69
C HIS A 172 -11.75 9.11 17.97
#